data_9031d4e65eef34e7cc16ced97ecf1729
#
_entry.id   9031d4e65eef34e7cc16ced97ecf1729
#
_cell.length_a   1.000
_cell.length_b   1.000
_cell.length_c   1.000
_cell.angle_alpha   90.00
_cell.angle_beta   90.00
_cell.angle_gamma   90.00
#
_symmetry.space_group_name_H-M   'P 1'
#
loop_
_entity.id
_entity.type
_entity.pdbx_description
1 polymer ?
#
loop_
_entity_poly.entity_id
_entity_poly.type
_entity_poly.pdbx_seq_one_letter_code
_entity_poly.pdbx_strand_id
1 'polypeptide(L)'
;MNKQHPIPFDKVNITGGFWKDRIALNESVTLDSVRRRFEDTGRFSALSCEWKQGEPDRPHFFYDSDAAKWMEAAAYVLERKNDKQLESYVEDLIDRIERNITPDGYFNVWYTVVEPGKRFTDRDHHELYCAGHLIEAAVAYYEATGKRRFLDLMCRYAGLIDDVFRRDDSAAFTTPGHPEIELALVRLYRCTGEKRWLDLSRFFIDKRGNNEKDRGEASGFASEDYLQDRIPLRDQSEAVGHSVRACYLYSAMADIAYECGDEELLAAANRIFKNMTEHRMYITGGIGSTRIGEAFTVDGDLPNETAYAETCAAISLAMFAQRMSLTAVDSRYADIVERVIYNGFLSGTSLDGKSFFYENPLSIDLLNRRIKYWRGNEVRLPITQRVEVFDCSCCPPNVTRFVESIGKYIYSYDSDTVYVHQFMESDTDVAINGGTAHISQSTDYPSDGSVTIRVSGAPAKLAVRIPSWCRDCSAGAERAENLGINGGYLFFDCEDGAKIELDFDMSPVIISADPSVHEDSGKVAVMRGPVVYCAEGVDNGDIFSLAVSPELNAEPVDLGFGIPALDVDGTRKLGAGALYAPADEIKYEPTRIRLIPYFAFANRGESDMRVWMNIK
;
A
#
# COMPACT_ATOMS: atom_id res chain seq x y z
N MET A 1 16.90 -12.35 -15.47
CA MET A 1 16.46 -11.24 -14.58
C MET A 1 17.21 -9.97 -14.99
N ASN A 2 16.51 -8.88 -15.25
CA ASN A 2 17.09 -7.56 -15.49
C ASN A 2 17.06 -6.79 -14.17
N LYS A 3 18.16 -6.78 -13.42
CA LYS A 3 18.21 -6.20 -12.07
C LYS A 3 18.35 -4.69 -12.15
N GLN A 4 17.37 -3.98 -11.58
CA GLN A 4 17.43 -2.55 -11.32
C GLN A 4 17.70 -2.30 -9.83
N HIS A 5 18.35 -1.20 -9.51
CA HIS A 5 18.60 -0.78 -8.14
C HIS A 5 17.62 0.32 -7.76
N PRO A 6 16.93 0.23 -6.63
CA PRO A 6 16.10 1.32 -6.17
C PRO A 6 16.96 2.52 -5.78
N ILE A 7 16.46 3.72 -6.03
CA ILE A 7 17.05 4.93 -5.44
C ILE A 7 16.46 5.08 -4.04
N PRO A 8 17.28 5.19 -2.98
CA PRO A 8 16.80 5.42 -1.63
C PRO A 8 15.95 6.70 -1.56
N PHE A 9 14.86 6.68 -0.78
CA PHE A 9 13.92 7.79 -0.74
C PHE A 9 14.54 9.09 -0.22
N ASP A 10 15.56 9.03 0.64
CA ASP A 10 16.33 10.16 1.14
C ASP A 10 17.17 10.85 0.06
N LYS A 11 17.46 10.14 -1.04
CA LYS A 11 18.14 10.69 -2.22
C LYS A 11 17.17 11.25 -3.25
N VAL A 12 15.86 11.11 -3.02
CA VAL A 12 14.81 11.67 -3.87
C VAL A 12 14.17 12.84 -3.16
N ASN A 13 14.38 14.04 -3.67
CA ASN A 13 13.79 15.26 -3.13
C ASN A 13 12.47 15.56 -3.86
N ILE A 14 11.34 15.44 -3.18
CA ILE A 14 10.03 15.85 -3.70
C ILE A 14 9.88 17.35 -3.46
N THR A 15 9.98 18.15 -4.53
CA THR A 15 10.15 19.60 -4.48
C THR A 15 8.84 20.37 -4.47
N GLY A 16 7.76 19.80 -5.05
CA GLY A 16 6.46 20.46 -5.18
C GLY A 16 5.30 19.50 -5.46
N GLY A 17 4.17 20.10 -5.83
CA GLY A 17 2.97 19.40 -6.29
C GLY A 17 2.24 18.60 -5.20
N PHE A 18 1.29 17.78 -5.62
CA PHE A 18 0.35 17.06 -4.77
C PHE A 18 1.04 16.26 -3.64
N TRP A 19 2.13 15.54 -3.95
CA TRP A 19 2.80 14.71 -2.95
C TRP A 19 3.61 15.49 -1.93
N LYS A 20 4.14 16.68 -2.31
CA LYS A 20 4.80 17.56 -1.33
C LYS A 20 3.85 18.00 -0.24
N ASP A 21 2.62 18.36 -0.62
CA ASP A 21 1.59 18.77 0.34
C ASP A 21 1.15 17.59 1.24
N ARG A 22 1.06 16.38 0.69
CA ARG A 22 0.73 15.17 1.47
C ARG A 22 1.82 14.80 2.47
N ILE A 23 3.09 14.90 2.08
CA ILE A 23 4.22 14.71 3.00
C ILE A 23 4.21 15.78 4.09
N ALA A 24 4.03 17.04 3.73
CA ALA A 24 3.97 18.14 4.72
C ALA A 24 2.81 17.96 5.72
N LEU A 25 1.65 17.49 5.27
CA LEU A 25 0.51 17.15 6.13
C LEU A 25 0.86 15.98 7.05
N ASN A 26 1.49 14.93 6.52
CA ASN A 26 1.89 13.76 7.31
C ASN A 26 2.88 14.12 8.40
N GLU A 27 3.92 14.88 8.07
CA GLU A 27 4.95 15.35 9.01
C GLU A 27 4.40 16.30 10.09
N SER A 28 3.47 17.21 9.73
CA SER A 28 3.00 18.26 10.65
C SER A 28 1.75 17.87 11.45
N VAL A 29 0.95 16.90 10.96
CA VAL A 29 -0.35 16.56 11.56
C VAL A 29 -0.48 15.07 11.82
N THR A 30 -0.32 14.22 10.78
CA THR A 30 -0.73 12.82 10.86
C THR A 30 0.16 12.04 11.83
N LEU A 31 1.47 12.20 11.75
CA LEU A 31 2.43 11.52 12.64
C LEU A 31 2.16 11.84 14.12
N ASP A 32 1.88 13.10 14.46
CA ASP A 32 1.55 13.50 15.83
C ASP A 32 0.16 13.02 16.26
N SER A 33 -0.82 13.03 15.36
CA SER A 33 -2.16 12.50 15.64
C SER A 33 -2.11 11.02 16.01
N VAL A 34 -1.39 10.21 15.22
CA VAL A 34 -1.19 8.78 15.52
C VAL A 34 -0.42 8.59 16.82
N ARG A 35 0.64 9.38 17.06
CA ARG A 35 1.41 9.35 18.31
C ARG A 35 0.53 9.54 19.53
N ARG A 36 -0.31 10.59 19.55
CA ARG A 36 -1.22 10.88 20.68
C ARG A 36 -2.18 9.73 20.91
N ARG A 37 -2.78 9.17 19.85
CA ARG A 37 -3.70 8.04 19.99
C ARG A 37 -3.01 6.78 20.50
N PHE A 38 -1.76 6.56 20.15
CA PHE A 38 -0.98 5.41 20.64
C PHE A 38 -0.54 5.61 22.11
N GLU A 39 -0.32 6.86 22.55
CA GLU A 39 -0.18 7.20 23.97
C GLU A 39 -1.48 6.92 24.72
N ASP A 40 -2.60 7.49 24.28
CA ASP A 40 -3.92 7.38 24.91
C ASP A 40 -4.40 5.91 25.03
N THR A 41 -4.05 5.06 24.07
CA THR A 41 -4.48 3.66 23.99
C THR A 41 -3.46 2.66 24.54
N GLY A 42 -2.39 3.14 25.13
CA GLY A 42 -1.40 2.30 25.84
C GLY A 42 -0.40 1.55 24.96
N ARG A 43 -0.33 1.79 23.64
CA ARG A 43 0.60 1.08 22.75
C ARG A 43 2.06 1.37 23.06
N PHE A 44 2.40 2.63 23.34
CA PHE A 44 3.76 2.99 23.72
C PHE A 44 4.11 2.62 25.15
N SER A 45 3.17 2.79 26.11
CA SER A 45 3.42 2.38 27.50
C SER A 45 3.60 0.87 27.64
N ALA A 46 2.96 0.07 26.77
CA ALA A 46 3.12 -1.38 26.74
C ALA A 46 4.59 -1.84 26.55
N LEU A 47 5.41 -1.06 25.80
CA LEU A 47 6.83 -1.37 25.60
C LEU A 47 7.65 -1.38 26.92
N SER A 48 7.12 -0.80 28.00
CA SER A 48 7.73 -0.87 29.34
C SER A 48 7.53 -2.22 30.03
N CYS A 49 6.69 -3.12 29.49
CA CYS A 49 6.41 -4.45 30.06
C CYS A 49 6.02 -4.46 31.55
N GLU A 50 5.29 -3.44 32.01
CA GLU A 50 4.93 -3.25 33.42
C GLU A 50 3.53 -3.81 33.78
N TRP A 51 2.68 -4.12 32.78
CA TRP A 51 1.33 -4.64 33.00
C TRP A 51 1.33 -5.95 33.79
N LYS A 52 0.38 -6.09 34.73
CA LYS A 52 0.20 -7.28 35.56
C LYS A 52 -1.18 -7.88 35.40
N GLN A 53 -1.26 -9.19 35.55
CA GLN A 53 -2.53 -9.94 35.45
C GLN A 53 -3.60 -9.35 36.39
N GLY A 54 -4.73 -8.98 35.81
CA GLY A 54 -5.89 -8.38 36.49
C GLY A 54 -5.93 -6.85 36.47
N GLU A 55 -4.90 -6.17 35.98
CA GLU A 55 -4.94 -4.74 35.72
C GLU A 55 -5.77 -4.42 34.45
N PRO A 56 -6.36 -3.21 34.34
CA PRO A 56 -7.00 -2.75 33.11
C PRO A 56 -5.97 -2.61 31.98
N ASP A 57 -6.45 -2.30 30.77
CA ASP A 57 -5.63 -1.96 29.61
C ASP A 57 -4.58 -3.04 29.25
N ARG A 58 -5.02 -4.30 29.27
CA ARG A 58 -4.17 -5.44 28.87
C ARG A 58 -3.60 -5.19 27.47
N PRO A 59 -2.26 -5.26 27.28
CA PRO A 59 -1.65 -5.15 25.97
C PRO A 59 -2.21 -6.17 24.98
N HIS A 60 -2.27 -5.81 23.71
CA HIS A 60 -2.61 -6.72 22.64
C HIS A 60 -1.35 -7.33 22.03
N PHE A 61 -1.45 -8.53 21.44
CA PHE A 61 -0.29 -9.27 20.91
C PHE A 61 0.38 -8.62 19.68
N PHE A 62 -0.18 -7.53 19.12
CA PHE A 62 0.44 -6.76 18.03
C PHE A 62 0.81 -5.31 18.39
N TYR A 63 0.75 -4.90 19.66
CA TYR A 63 1.10 -3.51 20.03
C TYR A 63 2.54 -3.15 19.70
N ASP A 64 3.45 -4.11 19.77
CA ASP A 64 4.86 -3.91 19.40
C ASP A 64 4.99 -3.46 17.95
N SER A 65 4.23 -4.08 17.03
CA SER A 65 4.26 -3.73 15.61
C SER A 65 3.63 -2.37 15.30
N ASP A 66 2.57 -1.97 16.03
CA ASP A 66 1.97 -0.66 15.88
C ASP A 66 2.98 0.44 16.28
N ALA A 67 3.64 0.27 17.44
CA ALA A 67 4.69 1.16 17.91
C ALA A 67 5.88 1.20 16.93
N ALA A 68 6.34 0.04 16.45
CA ALA A 68 7.47 -0.07 15.53
C ALA A 68 7.20 0.65 14.19
N LYS A 69 6.01 0.51 13.59
CA LYS A 69 5.65 1.23 12.36
C LYS A 69 5.66 2.74 12.54
N TRP A 70 5.19 3.22 13.70
CA TRP A 70 5.28 4.64 14.02
C TRP A 70 6.74 5.10 14.20
N MET A 71 7.57 4.31 14.87
CA MET A 71 9.02 4.59 15.01
C MET A 71 9.73 4.61 13.66
N GLU A 72 9.36 3.72 12.74
CA GLU A 72 9.87 3.71 11.36
C GLU A 72 9.48 4.99 10.61
N ALA A 73 8.21 5.43 10.71
CA ALA A 73 7.76 6.70 10.12
C ALA A 73 8.51 7.90 10.71
N ALA A 74 8.70 7.92 12.01
CA ALA A 74 9.49 8.96 12.70
C ALA A 74 10.95 8.97 12.23
N ALA A 75 11.56 7.80 12.03
CA ALA A 75 12.91 7.68 11.49
C ALA A 75 13.02 8.28 10.07
N TYR A 76 12.05 8.03 9.21
CA TYR A 76 12.01 8.63 7.85
C TYR A 76 11.88 10.16 7.87
N VAL A 77 11.16 10.73 8.85
CA VAL A 77 11.14 12.18 9.06
C VAL A 77 12.51 12.68 9.52
N LEU A 78 13.14 11.98 10.46
CA LEU A 78 14.47 12.36 11.02
C LEU A 78 15.58 12.33 9.95
N GLU A 79 15.46 11.48 8.93
CA GLU A 79 16.42 11.42 7.84
C GLU A 79 16.43 12.70 6.99
N ARG A 80 15.27 13.37 6.87
CA ARG A 80 15.14 14.65 6.14
C ARG A 80 15.22 15.89 7.01
N LYS A 81 14.96 15.75 8.31
CA LYS A 81 14.86 16.89 9.25
C LYS A 81 15.63 16.64 10.53
N ASN A 82 16.39 17.63 10.96
CA ASN A 82 17.03 17.59 12.26
C ASN A 82 16.03 17.98 13.38
N ASP A 83 15.11 17.08 13.71
CA ASP A 83 14.12 17.26 14.78
C ASP A 83 14.57 16.57 16.08
N LYS A 84 15.20 17.33 16.98
CA LYS A 84 15.72 16.82 18.24
C LYS A 84 14.63 16.38 19.22
N GLN A 85 13.43 16.93 19.12
CA GLN A 85 12.32 16.53 19.99
C GLN A 85 11.77 15.16 19.54
N LEU A 86 11.56 14.98 18.25
CA LEU A 86 11.15 13.70 17.68
C LEU A 86 12.20 12.61 17.93
N GLU A 87 13.49 12.94 17.71
CA GLU A 87 14.60 12.01 17.98
C GLU A 87 14.61 11.59 19.46
N SER A 88 14.48 12.53 20.40
CA SER A 88 14.43 12.23 21.84
C SER A 88 13.25 11.34 22.22
N TYR A 89 12.10 11.52 21.56
CA TYR A 89 10.94 10.68 21.79
C TYR A 89 11.16 9.25 21.32
N VAL A 90 11.74 9.07 20.12
CA VAL A 90 12.10 7.72 19.61
C VAL A 90 13.15 7.06 20.51
N GLU A 91 14.14 7.80 21.00
CA GLU A 91 15.13 7.28 21.96
C GLU A 91 14.49 6.79 23.26
N ASP A 92 13.46 7.49 23.80
CA ASP A 92 12.72 7.01 24.98
C ASP A 92 12.02 5.66 24.72
N LEU A 93 11.44 5.47 23.53
CA LEU A 93 10.84 4.18 23.15
C LEU A 93 11.91 3.08 23.01
N ILE A 94 13.08 3.40 22.44
CA ILE A 94 14.21 2.47 22.35
C ILE A 94 14.72 2.12 23.77
N ASP A 95 14.78 3.08 24.68
CA ASP A 95 15.17 2.85 26.09
C ASP A 95 14.22 1.89 26.80
N ARG A 96 12.90 1.95 26.50
CA ARG A 96 11.91 0.99 27.03
C ARG A 96 12.16 -0.41 26.51
N ILE A 97 12.41 -0.55 25.21
CA ILE A 97 12.73 -1.83 24.58
C ILE A 97 14.03 -2.42 25.18
N GLU A 98 15.10 -1.62 25.27
CA GLU A 98 16.40 -2.06 25.77
C GLU A 98 16.34 -2.54 27.22
N ARG A 99 15.58 -1.86 28.08
CA ARG A 99 15.41 -2.26 29.50
C ARG A 99 14.67 -3.59 29.65
N ASN A 100 13.86 -3.97 28.67
CA ASN A 100 12.99 -5.16 28.74
C ASN A 100 13.41 -6.30 27.80
N ILE A 101 14.43 -6.08 26.95
CA ILE A 101 15.01 -7.16 26.16
C ILE A 101 15.74 -8.16 27.08
N THR A 102 15.47 -9.43 26.91
CA THR A 102 16.07 -10.47 27.76
C THR A 102 17.55 -10.72 27.40
N PRO A 103 18.34 -11.37 28.30
CA PRO A 103 19.76 -11.63 28.03
C PRO A 103 20.02 -12.43 26.75
N ASP A 104 19.10 -13.30 26.32
CA ASP A 104 19.15 -14.05 25.06
C ASP A 104 18.74 -13.24 23.83
N GLY A 105 18.34 -11.97 24.01
CA GLY A 105 17.99 -11.04 22.93
C GLY A 105 16.51 -10.99 22.56
N TYR A 106 15.63 -11.64 23.30
CA TYR A 106 14.20 -11.66 23.03
C TYR A 106 13.49 -10.39 23.50
N PHE A 107 12.57 -9.88 22.67
CA PHE A 107 11.62 -8.82 23.03
C PHE A 107 10.26 -9.07 22.41
N ASN A 108 9.22 -9.14 23.22
CA ASN A 108 7.82 -9.12 22.81
C ASN A 108 6.97 -8.82 24.05
N VAL A 109 6.08 -7.85 24.00
CA VAL A 109 5.27 -7.41 25.14
C VAL A 109 4.32 -8.52 25.59
N TRP A 110 3.57 -9.13 24.67
CA TRP A 110 2.56 -10.15 25.00
C TRP A 110 3.17 -11.32 25.78
N TYR A 111 4.22 -11.93 25.23
CA TYR A 111 4.87 -13.10 25.84
C TYR A 111 5.79 -12.74 27.01
N THR A 112 5.97 -11.46 27.31
CA THR A 112 6.66 -11.01 28.52
C THR A 112 5.67 -10.84 29.67
N VAL A 113 4.51 -10.19 29.45
CA VAL A 113 3.61 -9.81 30.56
C VAL A 113 2.25 -10.51 30.56
N VAL A 114 1.72 -10.95 29.40
CA VAL A 114 0.39 -11.56 29.31
C VAL A 114 0.47 -13.10 29.37
N GLU A 115 1.35 -13.70 28.57
CA GLU A 115 1.55 -15.15 28.49
C GLU A 115 3.03 -15.55 28.68
N PRO A 116 3.64 -15.23 29.82
CA PRO A 116 5.04 -15.57 30.06
C PRO A 116 5.29 -17.08 29.94
N GLY A 117 6.39 -17.44 29.27
CA GLY A 117 6.77 -18.84 29.05
C GLY A 117 6.15 -19.51 27.82
N LYS A 118 5.38 -18.78 27.01
CA LYS A 118 4.78 -19.30 25.77
C LYS A 118 5.41 -18.71 24.48
N ARG A 119 6.67 -18.29 24.53
CA ARG A 119 7.39 -17.82 23.35
C ARG A 119 7.40 -18.88 22.25
N PHE A 120 7.16 -18.48 21.00
CA PHE A 120 7.21 -19.33 19.81
C PHE A 120 6.31 -20.56 19.87
N THR A 121 5.15 -20.45 20.56
CA THR A 121 4.20 -21.55 20.71
C THR A 121 2.90 -21.34 19.95
N ASP A 122 2.53 -20.11 19.66
CA ASP A 122 1.32 -19.75 18.92
C ASP A 122 1.66 -18.99 17.65
N ARG A 123 1.43 -19.62 16.51
CA ARG A 123 1.76 -19.10 15.18
C ARG A 123 0.97 -17.84 14.84
N ASP A 124 -0.28 -17.71 15.31
CA ASP A 124 -1.19 -16.62 14.94
C ASP A 124 -1.03 -15.36 15.79
N HIS A 125 -0.37 -15.45 16.94
CA HIS A 125 -0.20 -14.31 17.85
C HIS A 125 0.85 -13.28 17.42
N HIS A 126 1.12 -13.15 16.13
CA HIS A 126 1.91 -12.08 15.52
C HIS A 126 3.32 -11.88 16.09
N GLU A 127 3.90 -12.87 16.78
CA GLU A 127 5.20 -12.75 17.46
C GLU A 127 6.32 -12.39 16.46
N LEU A 128 6.43 -13.15 15.35
CA LEU A 128 7.41 -12.87 14.30
C LEU A 128 7.06 -11.64 13.46
N TYR A 129 5.78 -11.30 13.32
CA TYR A 129 5.33 -10.06 12.70
C TYR A 129 5.81 -8.83 13.49
N CYS A 130 5.67 -8.85 14.80
CA CYS A 130 6.17 -7.80 15.68
C CYS A 130 7.70 -7.68 15.60
N ALA A 131 8.41 -8.81 15.60
CA ALA A 131 9.87 -8.83 15.42
C ALA A 131 10.28 -8.22 14.07
N GLY A 132 9.57 -8.55 12.99
CA GLY A 132 9.81 -7.99 11.67
C GLY A 132 9.69 -6.47 11.65
N HIS A 133 8.60 -5.90 12.15
CA HIS A 133 8.42 -4.45 12.21
C HIS A 133 9.44 -3.74 13.12
N LEU A 134 9.83 -4.36 14.24
CA LEU A 134 10.90 -3.81 15.08
C LEU A 134 12.25 -3.78 14.34
N ILE A 135 12.56 -4.80 13.53
CA ILE A 135 13.75 -4.85 12.67
C ILE A 135 13.67 -3.74 11.61
N GLU A 136 12.52 -3.58 10.92
CA GLU A 136 12.32 -2.51 9.94
C GLU A 136 12.54 -1.11 10.56
N ALA A 137 11.97 -0.86 11.75
CA ALA A 137 12.15 0.40 12.47
C ALA A 137 13.60 0.63 12.89
N ALA A 138 14.30 -0.43 13.32
CA ALA A 138 15.69 -0.33 13.75
C ALA A 138 16.64 -0.03 12.59
N VAL A 139 16.39 -0.63 11.41
CA VAL A 139 17.15 -0.32 10.18
C VAL A 139 16.88 1.13 9.77
N ALA A 140 15.61 1.56 9.71
CA ALA A 140 15.26 2.93 9.35
C ALA A 140 15.92 3.95 10.29
N TYR A 141 15.88 3.69 11.61
CA TYR A 141 16.49 4.59 12.59
C TYR A 141 18.01 4.67 12.47
N TYR A 142 18.66 3.54 12.16
CA TYR A 142 20.10 3.53 11.90
C TYR A 142 20.45 4.29 10.61
N GLU A 143 19.73 4.07 9.53
CA GLU A 143 19.90 4.78 8.26
C GLU A 143 19.78 6.29 8.45
N ALA A 144 18.74 6.74 9.19
CA ALA A 144 18.48 8.16 9.46
C ALA A 144 19.48 8.84 10.39
N THR A 145 20.00 8.14 11.41
CA THR A 145 20.74 8.77 12.50
C THR A 145 22.19 8.31 12.64
N GLY A 146 22.56 7.20 12.02
CA GLY A 146 23.84 6.51 12.21
C GLY A 146 23.98 5.81 13.57
N LYS A 147 22.96 5.83 14.43
CA LYS A 147 23.01 5.24 15.79
C LYS A 147 22.69 3.75 15.75
N ARG A 148 23.66 2.92 16.12
CA ARG A 148 23.57 1.45 16.02
C ARG A 148 22.79 0.78 17.13
N ARG A 149 22.55 1.44 18.27
CA ARG A 149 22.00 0.83 19.49
C ARG A 149 20.76 -0.01 19.22
N PHE A 150 19.75 0.55 18.58
CA PHE A 150 18.51 -0.16 18.27
C PHE A 150 18.73 -1.29 17.25
N LEU A 151 19.53 -1.04 16.22
CA LEU A 151 19.92 -2.05 15.23
C LEU A 151 20.61 -3.25 15.89
N ASP A 152 21.57 -3.00 16.80
CA ASP A 152 22.30 -4.07 17.49
C ASP A 152 21.38 -4.92 18.41
N LEU A 153 20.38 -4.29 19.05
CA LEU A 153 19.34 -5.02 19.81
C LEU A 153 18.54 -5.94 18.88
N MET A 154 18.12 -5.45 17.72
CA MET A 154 17.33 -6.23 16.77
C MET A 154 18.14 -7.30 16.02
N CYS A 155 19.43 -7.07 15.79
CA CYS A 155 20.34 -8.12 15.32
C CYS A 155 20.45 -9.28 16.32
N ARG A 156 20.47 -9.00 17.62
CA ARG A 156 20.44 -10.06 18.67
C ARG A 156 19.12 -10.81 18.65
N TYR A 157 17.99 -10.11 18.50
CA TYR A 157 16.68 -10.74 18.43
C TYR A 157 16.56 -11.62 17.16
N ALA A 158 16.97 -11.12 16.00
CA ALA A 158 17.03 -11.91 14.76
C ALA A 158 17.96 -13.13 14.92
N GLY A 159 19.05 -13.00 15.68
CA GLY A 159 19.94 -14.11 16.01
C GLY A 159 19.28 -15.20 16.83
N LEU A 160 18.51 -14.83 17.85
CA LEU A 160 17.72 -15.78 18.64
C LEU A 160 16.68 -16.49 17.75
N ILE A 161 15.98 -15.75 16.88
CA ILE A 161 15.02 -16.35 15.95
C ILE A 161 15.70 -17.35 15.01
N ASP A 162 16.89 -17.03 14.50
CA ASP A 162 17.67 -17.96 13.67
C ASP A 162 18.05 -19.24 14.43
N ASP A 163 18.45 -19.11 15.69
CA ASP A 163 18.78 -20.27 16.53
C ASP A 163 17.52 -21.13 16.77
N VAL A 164 16.40 -20.52 17.21
CA VAL A 164 15.16 -21.25 17.56
C VAL A 164 14.51 -21.93 16.34
N PHE A 165 14.42 -21.27 15.20
CA PHE A 165 13.66 -21.78 14.04
C PHE A 165 14.50 -22.61 13.09
N ARG A 166 15.73 -22.18 12.79
CA ARG A 166 16.53 -22.80 11.73
C ARG A 166 17.57 -23.78 12.26
N ARG A 167 18.22 -23.49 13.39
CA ARG A 167 19.29 -24.32 13.93
C ARG A 167 18.81 -25.40 14.89
N ASP A 168 17.98 -25.00 15.86
CA ASP A 168 17.54 -25.90 16.93
C ASP A 168 16.17 -26.53 16.61
N ASP A 169 15.41 -25.94 15.69
CA ASP A 169 14.03 -26.36 15.35
C ASP A 169 13.13 -26.55 16.59
N SER A 170 13.28 -25.67 17.58
CA SER A 170 12.68 -25.80 18.92
C SER A 170 11.33 -25.08 19.06
N ALA A 171 10.94 -24.20 18.10
CA ALA A 171 9.62 -23.57 18.07
C ALA A 171 8.50 -24.60 17.85
N ALA A 172 7.27 -24.29 18.28
CA ALA A 172 6.11 -25.14 18.05
C ALA A 172 5.63 -25.14 16.60
N PHE A 173 6.01 -24.13 15.80
CA PHE A 173 5.70 -23.97 14.39
C PHE A 173 6.97 -23.66 13.58
N THR A 174 6.89 -23.71 12.24
CA THR A 174 8.07 -23.52 11.37
C THR A 174 8.06 -22.18 10.66
N THR A 175 6.88 -21.68 10.22
CA THR A 175 6.77 -20.42 9.47
C THR A 175 5.82 -19.45 10.17
N PRO A 176 6.03 -18.13 10.07
CA PRO A 176 5.17 -17.15 10.76
C PRO A 176 3.73 -17.24 10.28
N GLY A 177 2.76 -17.03 11.18
CA GLY A 177 1.35 -16.92 10.80
C GLY A 177 1.11 -15.64 9.97
N HIS A 178 1.56 -14.49 10.47
CA HIS A 178 1.58 -13.27 9.68
C HIS A 178 2.99 -13.00 9.14
N PRO A 179 3.20 -13.12 7.80
CA PRO A 179 4.44 -12.73 7.16
C PRO A 179 4.75 -11.25 7.40
N GLU A 180 5.98 -10.95 7.65
CA GLU A 180 6.63 -9.64 7.76
C GLU A 180 8.11 -9.83 7.99
N ILE A 181 8.47 -10.78 8.87
CA ILE A 181 9.87 -11.00 9.23
C ILE A 181 10.71 -11.41 8.02
N GLU A 182 10.11 -12.07 7.04
CA GLU A 182 10.80 -12.50 5.82
C GLU A 182 11.38 -11.30 5.05
N LEU A 183 10.57 -10.26 4.81
CA LEU A 183 11.02 -9.05 4.11
C LEU A 183 11.92 -8.18 5.00
N ALA A 184 11.65 -8.11 6.30
CA ALA A 184 12.47 -7.38 7.25
C ALA A 184 13.89 -7.94 7.37
N LEU A 185 14.04 -9.27 7.32
CA LEU A 185 15.35 -9.93 7.32
C LEU A 185 16.16 -9.64 6.04
N VAL A 186 15.51 -9.52 4.88
CA VAL A 186 16.22 -9.09 3.65
C VAL A 186 16.69 -7.65 3.79
N ARG A 187 15.87 -6.76 4.37
CA ARG A 187 16.29 -5.38 4.65
C ARG A 187 17.45 -5.33 5.65
N LEU A 188 17.39 -6.16 6.70
CA LEU A 188 18.49 -6.27 7.67
C LEU A 188 19.77 -6.79 7.01
N TYR A 189 19.67 -7.75 6.08
CA TYR A 189 20.80 -8.21 5.27
C TYR A 189 21.41 -7.07 4.44
N ARG A 190 20.59 -6.31 3.74
CA ARG A 190 21.05 -5.17 2.93
C ARG A 190 21.75 -4.10 3.77
N CYS A 191 21.26 -3.86 4.99
CA CYS A 191 21.85 -2.89 5.91
C CYS A 191 23.16 -3.36 6.53
N THR A 192 23.26 -4.64 6.94
CA THR A 192 24.40 -5.16 7.72
C THR A 192 25.43 -5.92 6.90
N GLY A 193 25.06 -6.42 5.72
CA GLY A 193 25.87 -7.34 4.90
C GLY A 193 25.93 -8.77 5.44
N GLU A 194 25.26 -9.08 6.56
CA GLU A 194 25.31 -10.41 7.18
C GLU A 194 24.38 -11.40 6.47
N LYS A 195 24.96 -12.29 5.67
CA LYS A 195 24.24 -13.28 4.85
C LYS A 195 23.29 -14.19 5.65
N ARG A 196 23.54 -14.37 6.95
CA ARG A 196 22.66 -15.20 7.82
C ARG A 196 21.21 -14.72 7.85
N TRP A 197 20.96 -13.44 7.67
CA TRP A 197 19.61 -12.87 7.63
C TRP A 197 18.87 -13.23 6.35
N LEU A 198 19.58 -13.17 5.23
CA LEU A 198 19.03 -13.63 3.94
C LEU A 198 18.77 -15.14 3.97
N ASP A 199 19.65 -15.93 4.57
CA ASP A 199 19.49 -17.39 4.69
C ASP A 199 18.29 -17.74 5.60
N LEU A 200 18.04 -16.98 6.67
CA LEU A 200 16.86 -17.16 7.54
C LEU A 200 15.56 -16.77 6.82
N SER A 201 15.53 -15.64 6.12
CA SER A 201 14.39 -15.24 5.30
C SER A 201 14.04 -16.31 4.25
N ARG A 202 15.07 -16.81 3.52
CA ARG A 202 14.90 -17.88 2.55
C ARG A 202 14.38 -19.18 3.18
N PHE A 203 14.85 -19.51 4.39
CA PHE A 203 14.34 -20.67 5.14
C PHE A 203 12.84 -20.59 5.34
N PHE A 204 12.29 -19.46 5.79
CA PHE A 204 10.85 -19.29 5.98
C PHE A 204 10.08 -19.41 4.65
N ILE A 205 10.59 -18.82 3.56
CA ILE A 205 9.98 -18.93 2.23
C ILE A 205 9.99 -20.37 1.72
N ASP A 206 11.12 -21.09 1.80
CA ASP A 206 11.23 -22.48 1.31
C ASP A 206 10.44 -23.48 2.16
N LYS A 207 10.17 -23.16 3.43
CA LYS A 207 9.38 -24.00 4.35
C LYS A 207 7.88 -23.76 4.27
N ARG A 208 7.42 -22.60 3.80
CA ARG A 208 6.00 -22.27 3.69
C ARG A 208 5.30 -23.24 2.72
N GLY A 209 4.25 -23.90 3.20
CA GLY A 209 3.52 -24.93 2.45
C GLY A 209 4.28 -26.24 2.23
N ASN A 210 5.45 -26.40 2.85
CA ASN A 210 6.34 -27.56 2.68
C ASN A 210 6.90 -28.06 4.02
N ASN A 211 6.06 -28.12 5.05
CA ASN A 211 6.46 -28.68 6.34
C ASN A 211 5.26 -29.31 7.07
N GLU A 212 5.52 -30.32 7.93
CA GLU A 212 4.50 -31.04 8.66
C GLU A 212 4.06 -30.29 9.94
N LYS A 213 4.93 -29.47 10.52
CA LYS A 213 4.72 -28.79 11.80
C LYS A 213 3.61 -27.75 11.75
N ASP A 214 3.45 -27.07 10.59
CA ASP A 214 2.45 -26.03 10.38
C ASP A 214 1.09 -26.60 9.90
N ARG A 215 1.01 -27.90 9.60
CA ARG A 215 -0.22 -28.54 9.13
C ARG A 215 -1.18 -28.82 10.29
N GLY A 216 -2.44 -28.47 10.12
CA GLY A 216 -3.52 -28.83 11.04
C GLY A 216 -3.73 -27.88 12.22
N GLU A 217 -2.90 -26.90 12.42
CA GLU A 217 -3.16 -25.80 13.37
C GLU A 217 -3.85 -24.64 12.65
N ALA A 218 -5.14 -24.81 12.39
CA ALA A 218 -5.97 -23.70 11.95
C ALA A 218 -6.49 -22.95 13.18
N SER A 219 -6.13 -21.69 13.36
CA SER A 219 -6.94 -20.77 14.18
C SER A 219 -8.37 -20.75 13.63
N GLY A 220 -9.36 -20.30 14.41
CA GLY A 220 -10.78 -20.36 14.04
C GLY A 220 -11.19 -19.71 12.71
N PHE A 221 -10.26 -19.07 11.98
CA PHE A 221 -10.41 -18.54 10.61
C PHE A 221 -9.56 -19.29 9.58
N ALA A 222 -8.66 -20.17 10.01
CA ALA A 222 -7.57 -20.60 9.18
C ALA A 222 -7.90 -21.86 8.39
N SER A 223 -8.24 -21.67 7.14
CA SER A 223 -7.86 -22.64 6.11
C SER A 223 -6.37 -22.52 5.80
N GLU A 224 -5.74 -23.55 5.26
CA GLU A 224 -4.36 -23.49 4.77
C GLU A 224 -4.19 -22.35 3.73
N ASP A 225 -5.25 -22.00 3.00
CA ASP A 225 -5.27 -20.84 2.10
C ASP A 225 -5.12 -19.50 2.85
N TYR A 226 -5.71 -19.36 4.05
CA TYR A 226 -5.63 -18.14 4.86
C TYR A 226 -4.17 -17.75 5.18
N LEU A 227 -3.31 -18.73 5.41
CA LEU A 227 -1.90 -18.56 5.74
C LEU A 227 -0.97 -18.71 4.52
N GLN A 228 -1.50 -18.86 3.29
CA GLN A 228 -0.74 -19.09 2.06
C GLN A 228 0.17 -20.32 2.11
N ASP A 229 -0.21 -21.39 2.81
CA ASP A 229 0.66 -22.56 3.05
C ASP A 229 0.06 -23.92 2.66
N ARG A 230 -1.05 -23.95 1.90
CA ARG A 230 -1.63 -25.19 1.37
C ARG A 230 -0.66 -25.97 0.47
N ILE A 231 0.11 -25.27 -0.35
CA ILE A 231 1.14 -25.81 -1.24
C ILE A 231 2.41 -24.96 -1.18
N PRO A 232 3.58 -25.52 -1.54
CA PRO A 232 4.82 -24.75 -1.60
C PRO A 232 4.66 -23.47 -2.43
N LEU A 233 5.30 -22.38 -1.99
CA LEU A 233 5.19 -21.07 -2.65
C LEU A 233 5.60 -21.11 -4.13
N ARG A 234 6.58 -21.95 -4.48
CA ARG A 234 7.06 -22.11 -5.87
C ARG A 234 6.00 -22.70 -6.80
N ASP A 235 5.04 -23.45 -6.25
CA ASP A 235 3.95 -24.09 -6.99
C ASP A 235 2.68 -23.24 -7.04
N GLN A 236 2.61 -22.15 -6.26
CA GLN A 236 1.44 -21.27 -6.22
C GLN A 236 1.28 -20.47 -7.51
N SER A 237 0.02 -20.24 -7.90
CA SER A 237 -0.35 -19.46 -9.09
C SER A 237 -1.45 -18.43 -8.83
N GLU A 238 -2.06 -18.47 -7.65
CA GLU A 238 -3.19 -17.62 -7.26
C GLU A 238 -2.88 -16.86 -5.97
N ALA A 239 -3.41 -15.64 -5.86
CA ALA A 239 -3.39 -14.87 -4.63
C ALA A 239 -4.51 -15.37 -3.71
N VAL A 240 -4.18 -15.95 -2.55
CA VAL A 240 -5.14 -16.58 -1.65
C VAL A 240 -5.01 -16.07 -0.22
N GLY A 241 -6.07 -16.25 0.56
CA GLY A 241 -6.09 -15.99 2.00
C GLY A 241 -6.06 -14.49 2.34
N HIS A 242 -5.54 -14.19 3.52
CA HIS A 242 -5.49 -12.82 4.03
C HIS A 242 -4.60 -11.92 3.16
N SER A 243 -5.15 -10.81 2.67
CA SER A 243 -4.56 -9.99 1.60
C SER A 243 -3.26 -9.29 2.00
N VAL A 244 -3.13 -8.80 3.24
CA VAL A 244 -1.89 -8.17 3.74
C VAL A 244 -0.79 -9.23 3.91
N ARG A 245 -1.12 -10.37 4.57
CA ARG A 245 -0.19 -11.50 4.74
C ARG A 245 0.36 -11.96 3.40
N ALA A 246 -0.51 -12.11 2.40
CA ALA A 246 -0.16 -12.50 1.03
C ALA A 246 0.85 -11.54 0.41
N CYS A 247 0.56 -10.24 0.38
CA CYS A 247 1.44 -9.28 -0.28
C CYS A 247 2.78 -9.08 0.44
N TYR A 248 2.83 -9.20 1.77
CA TYR A 248 4.10 -9.17 2.51
C TYR A 248 4.96 -10.40 2.17
N LEU A 249 4.33 -11.58 2.16
CA LEU A 249 4.99 -12.82 1.75
C LEU A 249 5.52 -12.75 0.32
N TYR A 250 4.71 -12.29 -0.64
CA TYR A 250 5.09 -12.16 -2.04
C TYR A 250 6.15 -11.08 -2.26
N SER A 251 6.16 -10.03 -1.42
CA SER A 251 7.25 -9.05 -1.37
C SER A 251 8.57 -9.72 -1.00
N ALA A 252 8.58 -10.58 0.02
CA ALA A 252 9.77 -11.33 0.41
C ALA A 252 10.20 -12.34 -0.67
N MET A 253 9.25 -12.99 -1.36
CA MET A 253 9.57 -13.84 -2.52
C MET A 253 10.32 -13.07 -3.61
N ALA A 254 9.85 -11.86 -3.95
CA ALA A 254 10.49 -11.00 -4.94
C ALA A 254 11.89 -10.54 -4.47
N ASP A 255 12.03 -10.15 -3.20
CA ASP A 255 13.31 -9.76 -2.61
C ASP A 255 14.33 -10.91 -2.65
N ILE A 256 13.93 -12.12 -2.23
CA ILE A 256 14.84 -13.29 -2.26
C ILE A 256 15.19 -13.69 -3.69
N ALA A 257 14.20 -13.66 -4.61
CA ALA A 257 14.46 -13.93 -6.02
C ALA A 257 15.48 -12.93 -6.59
N TYR A 258 15.35 -11.66 -6.23
CA TYR A 258 16.28 -10.61 -6.62
C TYR A 258 17.70 -10.86 -6.04
N GLU A 259 17.82 -11.06 -4.73
CA GLU A 259 19.13 -11.22 -4.07
C GLU A 259 19.85 -12.50 -4.51
N CYS A 260 19.13 -13.62 -4.59
CA CYS A 260 19.69 -14.93 -4.88
C CYS A 260 19.75 -15.28 -6.37
N GLY A 261 19.13 -14.51 -7.27
CA GLY A 261 18.98 -14.87 -8.68
C GLY A 261 18.06 -16.08 -8.90
N ASP A 262 17.06 -16.26 -8.04
CA ASP A 262 16.14 -17.42 -8.03
C ASP A 262 15.00 -17.22 -9.04
N GLU A 263 15.21 -17.67 -10.28
CA GLU A 263 14.25 -17.48 -11.39
C GLU A 263 12.96 -18.28 -11.20
N GLU A 264 13.01 -19.43 -10.53
CA GLU A 264 11.81 -20.24 -10.25
C GLU A 264 10.88 -19.53 -9.25
N LEU A 265 11.46 -18.98 -8.18
CA LEU A 265 10.72 -18.20 -7.20
C LEU A 265 10.13 -16.91 -7.83
N LEU A 266 10.91 -16.24 -8.70
CA LEU A 266 10.44 -15.09 -9.45
C LEU A 266 9.28 -15.44 -10.38
N ALA A 267 9.36 -16.59 -11.07
CA ALA A 267 8.27 -17.06 -11.93
C ALA A 267 6.98 -17.31 -11.14
N ALA A 268 7.07 -17.87 -9.93
CA ALA A 268 5.91 -18.04 -9.04
C ALA A 268 5.34 -16.68 -8.61
N ALA A 269 6.18 -15.74 -8.18
CA ALA A 269 5.75 -14.38 -7.82
C ALA A 269 5.03 -13.68 -9.00
N ASN A 270 5.52 -13.84 -10.23
CA ASN A 270 4.88 -13.30 -11.43
C ASN A 270 3.50 -13.91 -11.70
N ARG A 271 3.33 -15.24 -11.56
CA ARG A 271 2.02 -15.88 -11.74
C ARG A 271 1.00 -15.37 -10.74
N ILE A 272 1.41 -15.25 -9.47
CA ILE A 272 0.57 -14.74 -8.38
C ILE A 272 0.23 -13.26 -8.62
N PHE A 273 1.22 -12.43 -8.98
CA PHE A 273 1.00 -11.03 -9.29
C PHE A 273 -0.03 -10.85 -10.41
N LYS A 274 0.10 -11.63 -11.48
CA LYS A 274 -0.83 -11.61 -12.61
C LYS A 274 -2.24 -12.00 -12.19
N ASN A 275 -2.42 -13.11 -11.46
CA ASN A 275 -3.73 -13.51 -10.94
C ASN A 275 -4.35 -12.41 -10.06
N MET A 276 -3.58 -11.87 -9.12
CA MET A 276 -4.04 -10.82 -8.21
C MET A 276 -4.53 -9.58 -8.94
N THR A 277 -3.71 -9.05 -9.87
CA THR A 277 -3.98 -7.76 -10.50
C THR A 277 -4.94 -7.83 -11.69
N GLU A 278 -5.06 -8.99 -12.35
CA GLU A 278 -5.96 -9.18 -13.48
C GLU A 278 -7.33 -9.75 -13.07
N HIS A 279 -7.46 -10.40 -11.88
CA HIS A 279 -8.68 -11.11 -11.52
C HIS A 279 -9.23 -10.80 -10.13
N ARG A 280 -8.43 -10.25 -9.19
CA ARG A 280 -8.80 -10.10 -7.76
C ARG A 280 -8.56 -8.68 -7.20
N MET A 281 -8.33 -7.70 -8.06
CA MET A 281 -8.08 -6.32 -7.68
C MET A 281 -9.23 -5.41 -8.11
N TYR A 282 -9.70 -4.57 -7.20
CA TYR A 282 -10.65 -3.51 -7.49
C TYR A 282 -10.06 -2.43 -8.40
N ILE A 283 -10.92 -1.69 -9.12
CA ILE A 283 -10.52 -0.56 -9.96
C ILE A 283 -9.69 0.49 -9.20
N THR A 284 -9.89 0.60 -7.90
CA THR A 284 -9.17 1.51 -6.99
C THR A 284 -7.77 1.01 -6.59
N GLY A 285 -7.35 -0.18 -7.04
CA GLY A 285 -6.12 -0.82 -6.55
C GLY A 285 -6.28 -1.49 -5.18
N GLY A 286 -7.49 -1.50 -4.61
CA GLY A 286 -7.80 -2.26 -3.40
C GLY A 286 -7.79 -3.76 -3.67
N ILE A 287 -7.45 -4.56 -2.68
CA ILE A 287 -7.46 -6.03 -2.71
C ILE A 287 -8.05 -6.60 -1.42
N GLY A 288 -8.55 -7.84 -1.50
CA GLY A 288 -9.29 -8.47 -0.42
C GLY A 288 -10.78 -8.14 -0.51
N SER A 289 -11.60 -9.09 -0.98
CA SER A 289 -13.01 -8.86 -1.26
C SER A 289 -13.92 -9.21 -0.07
N THR A 290 -13.43 -10.00 0.88
CA THR A 290 -14.21 -10.39 2.05
C THR A 290 -13.55 -9.97 3.36
N ARG A 291 -14.40 -9.53 4.30
CA ARG A 291 -14.00 -9.32 5.68
C ARG A 291 -13.71 -10.61 6.44
N ILE A 292 -14.33 -11.73 6.02
CA ILE A 292 -14.07 -13.04 6.66
C ILE A 292 -12.65 -13.46 6.33
N GLY A 293 -11.79 -13.44 7.34
CA GLY A 293 -10.37 -13.69 7.18
C GLY A 293 -9.61 -12.58 6.43
N GLU A 294 -10.23 -11.40 6.19
CA GLU A 294 -9.57 -10.26 5.52
C GLU A 294 -8.97 -10.64 4.17
N ALA A 295 -9.71 -11.46 3.40
CA ALA A 295 -9.13 -12.35 2.42
C ALA A 295 -9.56 -12.06 0.98
N PHE A 296 -8.78 -12.61 0.05
CA PHE A 296 -9.23 -12.84 -1.31
C PHE A 296 -10.33 -13.89 -1.33
N THR A 297 -11.23 -13.78 -2.30
CA THR A 297 -12.19 -14.82 -2.67
C THR A 297 -11.81 -15.39 -4.05
N VAL A 298 -12.79 -15.78 -4.85
CA VAL A 298 -12.57 -16.30 -6.21
C VAL A 298 -12.37 -15.16 -7.22
N ASP A 299 -11.86 -15.50 -8.40
CA ASP A 299 -11.66 -14.56 -9.49
C ASP A 299 -12.98 -13.86 -9.89
N GLY A 300 -12.94 -12.54 -10.02
CA GLY A 300 -14.09 -11.70 -10.39
C GLY A 300 -15.08 -11.41 -9.25
N ASP A 301 -14.92 -11.98 -8.06
CA ASP A 301 -15.77 -11.68 -6.92
C ASP A 301 -15.28 -10.41 -6.21
N LEU A 302 -15.79 -9.26 -6.63
CA LEU A 302 -15.42 -7.92 -6.20
C LEU A 302 -16.66 -7.11 -5.74
N PRO A 303 -17.30 -7.47 -4.62
CA PRO A 303 -18.49 -6.79 -4.12
C PRO A 303 -18.18 -5.35 -3.72
N ASN A 304 -19.07 -4.39 -4.05
CA ASN A 304 -18.84 -2.97 -3.83
C ASN A 304 -19.13 -2.53 -2.39
N GLU A 305 -20.30 -2.88 -1.84
CA GLU A 305 -20.76 -2.43 -0.51
C GLU A 305 -20.03 -3.13 0.63
N THR A 306 -19.62 -4.38 0.41
CA THR A 306 -18.94 -5.23 1.39
C THR A 306 -17.45 -5.41 1.11
N ALA A 307 -16.92 -4.63 0.16
CA ALA A 307 -15.50 -4.64 -0.15
C ALA A 307 -14.69 -4.45 1.13
N TYR A 308 -13.79 -5.39 1.41
CA TYR A 308 -12.85 -5.21 2.51
C TYR A 308 -11.79 -4.19 2.11
N ALA A 309 -11.08 -4.44 1.03
CA ALA A 309 -10.14 -3.51 0.40
C ALA A 309 -9.35 -2.71 1.46
N GLU A 310 -8.63 -3.42 2.33
CA GLU A 310 -7.93 -2.85 3.47
C GLU A 310 -6.86 -1.85 3.03
N THR A 311 -6.72 -0.75 3.77
CA THR A 311 -5.68 0.26 3.53
C THR A 311 -4.27 -0.36 3.59
N CYS A 312 -4.00 -1.25 4.56
CA CYS A 312 -2.71 -1.97 4.62
C CYS A 312 -2.51 -2.92 3.45
N ALA A 313 -3.57 -3.52 2.92
CA ALA A 313 -3.49 -4.40 1.75
C ALA A 313 -3.13 -3.61 0.49
N ALA A 314 -3.70 -2.41 0.30
CA ALA A 314 -3.31 -1.50 -0.78
C ALA A 314 -1.83 -1.12 -0.68
N ILE A 315 -1.34 -0.72 0.51
CA ILE A 315 0.07 -0.42 0.75
C ILE A 315 0.95 -1.63 0.42
N SER A 316 0.58 -2.82 0.90
CA SER A 316 1.38 -4.04 0.69
C SER A 316 1.42 -4.48 -0.77
N LEU A 317 0.34 -4.22 -1.55
CA LEU A 317 0.35 -4.43 -3.00
C LEU A 317 1.33 -3.48 -3.70
N ALA A 318 1.36 -2.19 -3.31
CA ALA A 318 2.35 -1.25 -3.85
C ALA A 318 3.79 -1.68 -3.50
N MET A 319 4.03 -2.21 -2.28
CA MET A 319 5.32 -2.76 -1.87
C MET A 319 5.73 -3.97 -2.72
N PHE A 320 4.80 -4.88 -3.00
CA PHE A 320 5.05 -6.04 -3.85
C PHE A 320 5.32 -5.63 -5.30
N ALA A 321 4.49 -4.75 -5.87
CA ALA A 321 4.65 -4.25 -7.23
C ALA A 321 5.99 -3.53 -7.42
N GLN A 322 6.42 -2.69 -6.47
CA GLN A 322 7.71 -2.01 -6.53
C GLN A 322 8.88 -3.01 -6.54
N ARG A 323 8.85 -4.08 -5.74
CA ARG A 323 9.89 -5.09 -5.74
C ARG A 323 9.94 -5.87 -7.07
N MET A 324 8.78 -6.17 -7.64
CA MET A 324 8.69 -6.80 -8.96
C MET A 324 9.26 -5.90 -10.06
N SER A 325 9.04 -4.58 -10.01
CA SER A 325 9.59 -3.64 -11.00
C SER A 325 11.12 -3.64 -11.04
N LEU A 326 11.79 -3.97 -9.94
CA LEU A 326 13.25 -4.07 -9.88
C LEU A 326 13.81 -5.31 -10.59
N THR A 327 12.95 -6.26 -10.98
CA THR A 327 13.37 -7.53 -11.59
C THR A 327 13.24 -7.56 -13.11
N ALA A 328 12.50 -6.64 -13.70
CA ALA A 328 12.20 -6.59 -15.13
C ALA A 328 11.86 -5.18 -15.61
N VAL A 329 12.09 -4.92 -16.90
CA VAL A 329 11.58 -3.73 -17.59
C VAL A 329 10.13 -4.01 -18.00
N ASP A 330 9.19 -3.67 -17.12
CA ASP A 330 7.76 -3.93 -17.32
C ASP A 330 6.92 -2.87 -16.57
N SER A 331 6.27 -1.98 -17.31
CA SER A 331 5.52 -0.85 -16.75
C SER A 331 4.30 -1.28 -15.94
N ARG A 332 3.79 -2.51 -16.11
CA ARG A 332 2.62 -3.01 -15.38
C ARG A 332 2.78 -2.91 -13.87
N TYR A 333 3.99 -3.14 -13.36
CA TYR A 333 4.26 -3.01 -11.93
C TYR A 333 4.12 -1.56 -11.45
N ALA A 334 4.68 -0.62 -12.19
CA ALA A 334 4.59 0.81 -11.87
C ALA A 334 3.16 1.37 -12.05
N ASP A 335 2.38 0.84 -13.01
CA ASP A 335 0.97 1.16 -13.20
C ASP A 335 0.12 0.73 -11.99
N ILE A 336 0.42 -0.43 -11.39
CA ILE A 336 -0.26 -0.88 -10.17
C ILE A 336 0.10 0.01 -8.99
N VAL A 337 1.38 0.38 -8.82
CA VAL A 337 1.79 1.35 -7.79
C VAL A 337 1.00 2.65 -7.94
N GLU A 338 0.94 3.22 -9.14
CA GLU A 338 0.23 4.46 -9.41
C GLU A 338 -1.27 4.36 -9.07
N ARG A 339 -1.94 3.29 -9.53
CA ARG A 339 -3.36 3.05 -9.23
C ARG A 339 -3.62 2.98 -7.73
N VAL A 340 -2.77 2.29 -7.00
CA VAL A 340 -2.85 2.17 -5.53
C VAL A 340 -2.67 3.52 -4.86
N ILE A 341 -1.59 4.25 -5.18
CA ILE A 341 -1.23 5.47 -4.43
C ILE A 341 -2.23 6.61 -4.63
N TYR A 342 -2.89 6.71 -5.80
CA TYR A 342 -3.87 7.76 -6.06
C TYR A 342 -5.30 7.38 -5.67
N ASN A 343 -5.58 6.13 -5.31
CA ASN A 343 -6.95 5.69 -5.00
C ASN A 343 -7.01 4.90 -3.68
N GLY A 344 -6.80 3.58 -3.69
CA GLY A 344 -7.01 2.70 -2.54
C GLY A 344 -6.14 3.01 -1.33
N PHE A 345 -4.97 3.59 -1.52
CA PHE A 345 -4.12 4.07 -0.42
C PHE A 345 -4.62 5.40 0.16
N LEU A 346 -4.80 6.43 -0.69
CA LEU A 346 -5.20 7.76 -0.24
C LEU A 346 -6.59 7.77 0.41
N SER A 347 -7.51 6.89 -0.02
CA SER A 347 -8.82 6.77 0.62
C SER A 347 -8.74 6.35 2.09
N GLY A 348 -7.66 5.69 2.48
CA GLY A 348 -7.40 5.28 3.85
C GLY A 348 -7.20 6.42 4.84
N THR A 349 -6.99 7.66 4.38
CA THR A 349 -6.69 8.81 5.26
C THR A 349 -7.62 9.99 4.95
N SER A 350 -8.09 10.69 5.98
CA SER A 350 -8.86 11.92 5.79
C SER A 350 -8.00 13.04 5.19
N LEU A 351 -8.67 14.01 4.55
CA LEU A 351 -7.97 15.15 3.95
C LEU A 351 -7.23 16.02 4.98
N ASP A 352 -7.68 16.02 6.23
CA ASP A 352 -7.02 16.72 7.34
C ASP A 352 -5.95 15.89 8.05
N GLY A 353 -5.72 14.63 7.61
CA GLY A 353 -4.67 13.74 8.11
C GLY A 353 -4.90 13.14 9.50
N LYS A 354 -6.10 13.26 10.10
CA LYS A 354 -6.32 12.89 11.51
C LYS A 354 -7.13 11.62 11.72
N SER A 355 -7.81 11.13 10.68
CA SER A 355 -8.66 9.95 10.78
C SER A 355 -8.49 9.03 9.59
N PHE A 356 -8.88 7.76 9.78
CA PHE A 356 -8.50 6.67 8.88
C PHE A 356 -9.67 5.75 8.59
N PHE A 357 -9.66 5.15 7.39
CA PHE A 357 -10.40 3.95 7.08
C PHE A 357 -9.50 2.72 7.22
N TYR A 358 -10.07 1.66 7.76
CA TYR A 358 -9.50 0.32 7.68
C TYR A 358 -9.93 -0.33 6.36
N GLU A 359 -11.23 -0.42 6.15
CA GLU A 359 -11.91 -0.99 4.98
C GLU A 359 -12.33 0.16 4.04
N ASN A 360 -12.16 -0.02 2.72
CA ASN A 360 -12.45 1.01 1.72
C ASN A 360 -13.54 0.53 0.73
N PRO A 361 -14.84 0.70 1.05
CA PRO A 361 -15.93 0.26 0.19
C PRO A 361 -16.01 1.10 -1.10
N LEU A 362 -16.53 0.49 -2.17
CA LEU A 362 -16.80 1.17 -3.44
C LEU A 362 -18.25 1.63 -3.56
N SER A 363 -19.10 1.28 -2.60
CA SER A 363 -20.49 1.75 -2.48
C SER A 363 -20.90 1.87 -1.02
N ILE A 364 -21.57 2.95 -0.68
CA ILE A 364 -22.22 3.18 0.62
C ILE A 364 -23.68 3.50 0.35
N ASP A 365 -24.59 2.66 0.89
CA ASP A 365 -26.04 2.85 0.87
C ASP A 365 -26.54 2.96 2.31
N LEU A 366 -26.77 4.18 2.76
CA LEU A 366 -27.19 4.47 4.13
C LEU A 366 -28.58 3.89 4.44
N LEU A 367 -29.48 3.84 3.45
CA LEU A 367 -30.81 3.23 3.63
C LEU A 367 -30.69 1.70 3.82
N ASN A 368 -29.88 1.04 3.01
CA ASN A 368 -29.65 -0.41 3.10
C ASN A 368 -29.03 -0.79 4.46
N ARG A 369 -28.12 0.03 4.99
CA ARG A 369 -27.53 -0.14 6.31
C ARG A 369 -28.56 -0.12 7.43
N ARG A 370 -29.52 0.82 7.40
CA ARG A 370 -30.64 0.88 8.36
C ARG A 370 -31.51 -0.37 8.28
N ILE A 371 -31.83 -0.85 7.07
CA ILE A 371 -32.66 -2.04 6.87
C ILE A 371 -31.94 -3.30 7.38
N LYS A 372 -30.65 -3.46 7.12
CA LYS A 372 -29.85 -4.60 7.60
C LYS A 372 -29.81 -4.63 9.13
N TYR A 373 -29.66 -3.49 9.79
CA TYR A 373 -29.75 -3.38 11.25
C TYR A 373 -31.10 -3.90 11.80
N TRP A 374 -32.23 -3.50 11.20
CA TRP A 374 -33.56 -3.92 11.63
C TRP A 374 -33.86 -5.41 11.40
N ARG A 375 -33.20 -6.05 10.44
CA ARG A 375 -33.39 -7.47 10.14
C ARG A 375 -32.49 -8.39 10.97
N GLY A 376 -31.69 -7.87 11.87
CA GLY A 376 -30.76 -8.64 12.68
C GLY A 376 -29.71 -9.41 11.84
N ASN A 377 -29.48 -9.01 10.60
CA ASN A 377 -28.46 -9.61 9.76
C ASN A 377 -27.09 -9.16 10.25
N GLU A 378 -26.29 -10.11 10.68
CA GLU A 378 -24.90 -9.93 11.18
C GLU A 378 -23.89 -9.55 10.09
N VAL A 379 -24.32 -9.19 8.89
CA VAL A 379 -23.40 -8.70 7.87
C VAL A 379 -22.85 -7.34 8.33
N ARG A 380 -21.70 -7.39 8.95
CA ARG A 380 -20.97 -6.17 9.31
C ARG A 380 -20.48 -5.50 8.02
N LEU A 381 -20.99 -4.32 7.76
CA LEU A 381 -20.55 -3.46 6.66
C LEU A 381 -19.36 -2.60 7.11
N PRO A 382 -18.50 -2.18 6.18
CA PRO A 382 -17.46 -1.19 6.44
C PRO A 382 -18.03 0.06 7.10
N ILE A 383 -17.25 0.75 7.93
CA ILE A 383 -17.65 2.03 8.51
C ILE A 383 -17.85 3.10 7.42
N THR A 384 -18.73 4.07 7.66
CA THR A 384 -19.06 5.14 6.69
C THR A 384 -18.27 6.42 6.90
N GLN A 385 -17.64 6.55 8.06
CA GLN A 385 -16.80 7.69 8.42
C GLN A 385 -15.47 7.20 8.98
N ARG A 386 -14.40 7.91 8.69
CA ARG A 386 -13.07 7.63 9.22
C ARG A 386 -13.03 7.86 10.73
N VAL A 387 -12.19 7.08 11.41
CA VAL A 387 -11.96 7.18 12.86
C VAL A 387 -10.49 7.48 13.15
N GLU A 388 -10.20 8.05 14.31
CA GLU A 388 -8.84 8.44 14.68
C GLU A 388 -7.96 7.24 15.09
N VAL A 389 -8.57 6.17 15.60
CA VAL A 389 -7.90 4.95 16.03
C VAL A 389 -8.86 3.77 16.01
N PHE A 390 -8.34 2.58 15.82
CA PHE A 390 -9.05 1.29 15.87
C PHE A 390 -8.54 0.45 17.05
N ASP A 391 -9.28 -0.58 17.45
CA ASP A 391 -8.79 -1.60 18.36
C ASP A 391 -7.56 -2.31 17.76
N CYS A 392 -7.69 -2.78 16.51
CA CYS A 392 -6.55 -3.15 15.67
C CYS A 392 -6.16 -1.95 14.80
N SER A 393 -5.10 -1.24 15.16
CA SER A 393 -4.74 0.05 14.53
C SER A 393 -3.52 -0.06 13.63
N CYS A 394 -3.44 -1.11 12.82
CA CYS A 394 -2.31 -1.34 11.92
C CYS A 394 -2.22 -0.31 10.79
N CYS A 395 -3.37 0.22 10.29
CA CYS A 395 -3.42 1.11 9.13
C CYS A 395 -2.86 2.51 9.40
N PRO A 396 -3.19 3.24 10.49
CA PRO A 396 -2.69 4.58 10.71
C PRO A 396 -1.15 4.71 10.67
N PRO A 397 -0.37 3.91 11.42
CA PRO A 397 1.09 4.00 11.37
C PRO A 397 1.65 3.48 10.04
N ASN A 398 0.96 2.54 9.36
CA ASN A 398 1.39 2.07 8.04
C ASN A 398 1.23 3.16 6.98
N VAL A 399 0.16 3.98 7.06
CA VAL A 399 -0.02 5.16 6.21
C VAL A 399 1.10 6.16 6.44
N THR A 400 1.44 6.49 7.70
CA THR A 400 2.49 7.46 8.00
C THR A 400 3.84 7.05 7.42
N ARG A 401 4.28 5.79 7.61
CA ARG A 401 5.56 5.32 7.08
C ARG A 401 5.57 5.24 5.55
N PHE A 402 4.43 4.93 4.93
CA PHE A 402 4.34 4.83 3.48
C PHE A 402 4.45 6.20 2.80
N VAL A 403 3.73 7.22 3.31
CA VAL A 403 3.83 8.60 2.80
C VAL A 403 5.26 9.12 2.90
N GLU A 404 5.93 8.91 4.04
CA GLU A 404 7.30 9.37 4.25
C GLU A 404 8.30 8.70 3.30
N SER A 405 8.05 7.48 2.89
CA SER A 405 8.93 6.72 1.99
C SER A 405 8.48 6.70 0.53
N ILE A 406 7.52 7.57 0.13
CA ILE A 406 6.94 7.54 -1.23
C ILE A 406 7.99 7.79 -2.32
N GLY A 407 9.06 8.51 -2.03
CA GLY A 407 10.15 8.80 -2.96
C GLY A 407 10.80 7.54 -3.55
N LYS A 408 10.84 6.43 -2.81
CA LYS A 408 11.43 5.16 -3.28
C LYS A 408 10.68 4.48 -4.45
N TYR A 409 9.48 4.97 -4.78
CA TYR A 409 8.65 4.46 -5.87
C TYR A 409 8.84 5.24 -7.18
N ILE A 410 9.58 6.36 -7.16
CA ILE A 410 9.69 7.26 -8.30
C ILE A 410 10.73 6.77 -9.29
N TYR A 411 11.90 6.36 -8.81
CA TYR A 411 13.05 6.05 -9.66
C TYR A 411 13.71 4.73 -9.30
N SER A 412 14.32 4.11 -10.31
CA SER A 412 15.35 3.08 -10.16
C SER A 412 16.42 3.26 -11.24
N TYR A 413 17.51 2.51 -11.17
CA TYR A 413 18.56 2.56 -12.17
C TYR A 413 19.23 1.20 -12.35
N ASP A 414 19.87 0.99 -13.48
CA ASP A 414 20.79 -0.10 -13.74
C ASP A 414 22.17 0.43 -14.15
N SER A 415 22.93 -0.32 -14.94
CA SER A 415 24.32 0.05 -15.30
C SER A 415 24.44 1.34 -16.10
N ASP A 416 23.44 1.69 -16.94
CA ASP A 416 23.48 2.84 -17.85
C ASP A 416 22.14 3.58 -18.00
N THR A 417 21.09 3.10 -17.36
CA THR A 417 19.72 3.60 -17.53
C THR A 417 19.12 4.03 -16.18
N VAL A 418 18.50 5.20 -16.15
CA VAL A 418 17.61 5.65 -15.06
C VAL A 418 16.17 5.45 -15.49
N TYR A 419 15.38 4.76 -14.67
CA TYR A 419 13.96 4.50 -14.90
C TYR A 419 13.11 5.48 -14.11
N VAL A 420 12.16 6.13 -14.77
CA VAL A 420 11.14 6.99 -14.17
C VAL A 420 9.82 6.23 -14.13
N HIS A 421 9.42 5.81 -12.94
CA HIS A 421 8.25 4.97 -12.70
C HIS A 421 7.01 5.78 -12.36
N GLN A 422 7.17 6.84 -11.57
CA GLN A 422 6.06 7.70 -11.11
C GLN A 422 6.35 9.17 -11.45
N PHE A 423 5.29 9.93 -11.70
CA PHE A 423 5.38 11.35 -12.03
C PHE A 423 5.05 12.19 -10.79
N MET A 424 6.10 12.80 -10.25
CA MET A 424 6.03 13.69 -9.08
C MET A 424 7.07 14.78 -9.27
N GLU A 425 6.73 16.01 -8.92
CA GLU A 425 7.72 17.10 -8.95
C GLU A 425 8.85 16.79 -7.98
N SER A 426 10.02 16.44 -8.53
CA SER A 426 11.13 15.87 -7.74
C SER A 426 12.47 15.98 -8.47
N ASP A 427 13.55 15.82 -7.71
CA ASP A 427 14.90 15.65 -8.24
C ASP A 427 15.68 14.55 -7.52
N THR A 428 16.72 14.03 -8.18
CA THR A 428 17.63 13.02 -7.62
C THR A 428 18.97 13.03 -8.34
N ASP A 429 20.03 12.66 -7.63
CA ASP A 429 21.36 12.43 -8.16
C ASP A 429 21.64 10.93 -8.26
N VAL A 430 22.06 10.47 -9.44
CA VAL A 430 22.34 9.06 -9.71
C VAL A 430 23.80 8.88 -10.16
N ALA A 431 24.55 8.06 -9.46
CA ALA A 431 25.89 7.66 -9.87
C ALA A 431 25.80 6.68 -11.04
N ILE A 432 26.16 7.10 -12.26
CA ILE A 432 26.00 6.33 -13.50
C ILE A 432 27.10 6.69 -14.49
N ASN A 433 27.55 5.72 -15.31
CA ASN A 433 28.55 5.91 -16.38
C ASN A 433 29.85 6.60 -15.91
N GLY A 434 30.26 6.35 -14.65
CA GLY A 434 31.48 6.92 -14.08
C GLY A 434 31.38 8.39 -13.67
N GLY A 435 30.18 8.95 -13.65
CA GLY A 435 29.86 10.31 -13.19
C GLY A 435 28.60 10.35 -12.34
N THR A 436 28.03 11.53 -12.18
CA THR A 436 26.73 11.75 -11.54
C THR A 436 25.80 12.42 -12.54
N ALA A 437 24.64 11.79 -12.80
CA ALA A 437 23.53 12.38 -13.51
C ALA A 437 22.55 12.96 -12.52
N HIS A 438 22.20 14.22 -12.69
CA HIS A 438 21.11 14.87 -11.97
C HIS A 438 19.84 14.81 -12.81
N ILE A 439 18.80 14.16 -12.27
CA ILE A 439 17.48 13.99 -12.91
C ILE A 439 16.47 14.86 -12.16
N SER A 440 15.70 15.67 -12.88
CA SER A 440 14.60 16.44 -12.27
C SER A 440 13.32 16.30 -13.08
N GLN A 441 12.20 16.21 -12.38
CA GLN A 441 10.85 16.25 -12.93
C GLN A 441 10.16 17.55 -12.51
N SER A 442 9.49 18.21 -13.45
CA SER A 442 8.57 19.34 -13.19
C SER A 442 7.21 18.98 -13.77
N THR A 443 6.17 18.97 -12.91
CA THR A 443 4.83 18.52 -13.28
C THR A 443 3.79 18.85 -12.20
N ASP A 444 2.56 19.13 -12.61
CA ASP A 444 1.38 19.22 -11.75
C ASP A 444 0.56 17.90 -11.74
N TYR A 445 1.19 16.80 -12.09
CA TYR A 445 0.55 15.46 -12.13
C TYR A 445 -0.01 15.06 -10.74
N PRO A 446 -1.24 14.50 -10.65
CA PRO A 446 -2.13 14.05 -11.72
C PRO A 446 -3.22 15.08 -12.10
N SER A 447 -3.07 16.34 -11.73
CA SER A 447 -4.02 17.40 -12.12
C SER A 447 -3.86 17.80 -13.59
N ASP A 448 -2.63 17.69 -14.10
CA ASP A 448 -2.26 17.95 -15.49
C ASP A 448 -1.41 16.79 -16.04
N GLY A 449 -1.43 16.57 -17.36
CA GLY A 449 -0.69 15.50 -18.05
C GLY A 449 0.71 15.88 -18.47
N SER A 450 1.11 17.14 -18.31
CA SER A 450 2.39 17.64 -18.77
C SER A 450 3.51 17.26 -17.78
N VAL A 451 4.56 16.63 -18.30
CA VAL A 451 5.75 16.25 -17.53
C VAL A 451 7.00 16.72 -18.27
N THR A 452 7.82 17.49 -17.61
CA THR A 452 9.14 17.86 -18.11
C THR A 452 10.22 17.16 -17.28
N ILE A 453 11.09 16.40 -17.95
CA ILE A 453 12.23 15.75 -17.31
C ILE A 453 13.51 16.36 -17.86
N ARG A 454 14.45 16.70 -16.97
CA ARG A 454 15.78 17.21 -17.33
C ARG A 454 16.87 16.30 -16.83
N VAL A 455 17.89 16.13 -17.64
CA VAL A 455 19.10 15.38 -17.30
C VAL A 455 20.28 16.35 -17.41
N SER A 456 21.12 16.43 -16.38
CA SER A 456 22.33 17.23 -16.41
C SER A 456 23.50 16.50 -15.72
N GLY A 457 24.72 16.89 -16.04
CA GLY A 457 25.94 16.24 -15.57
C GLY A 457 26.35 15.05 -16.44
N ALA A 458 26.44 13.84 -15.89
CA ALA A 458 26.81 12.66 -16.65
C ALA A 458 25.71 12.28 -17.67
N PRO A 459 26.07 11.94 -18.93
CA PRO A 459 25.13 11.36 -19.89
C PRO A 459 24.55 10.04 -19.36
N ALA A 460 23.26 9.83 -19.58
CA ALA A 460 22.57 8.61 -19.13
C ALA A 460 21.44 8.25 -20.09
N LYS A 461 21.16 6.96 -20.22
CA LYS A 461 19.85 6.56 -20.78
C LYS A 461 18.74 6.84 -19.78
N LEU A 462 17.63 7.29 -20.27
CA LEU A 462 16.42 7.52 -19.50
C LEU A 462 15.30 6.63 -20.04
N ALA A 463 14.65 5.88 -19.17
CA ALA A 463 13.46 5.07 -19.49
C ALA A 463 12.27 5.67 -18.74
N VAL A 464 11.34 6.29 -19.48
CA VAL A 464 10.17 6.96 -18.90
C VAL A 464 8.93 6.12 -19.14
N ARG A 465 8.20 5.78 -18.08
CA ARG A 465 6.98 4.99 -18.17
C ARG A 465 5.90 5.71 -19.00
N ILE A 466 5.23 4.96 -19.87
CA ILE A 466 3.98 5.39 -20.47
C ILE A 466 2.85 4.72 -19.66
N PRO A 467 1.99 5.51 -18.96
CA PRO A 467 0.91 4.95 -18.16
C PRO A 467 -0.06 4.14 -19.01
N SER A 468 -0.49 2.97 -18.51
CA SER A 468 -1.41 2.09 -19.26
C SER A 468 -2.81 2.69 -19.49
N TRP A 469 -3.24 3.65 -18.69
CA TRP A 469 -4.50 4.38 -18.88
C TRP A 469 -4.39 5.45 -20.00
N CYS A 470 -3.18 5.89 -20.35
CA CYS A 470 -2.96 6.94 -21.35
C CYS A 470 -3.19 6.38 -22.76
N ARG A 471 -4.13 6.98 -23.49
CA ARG A 471 -4.49 6.57 -24.85
C ARG A 471 -3.68 7.29 -25.91
N ASP A 472 -3.28 8.52 -25.61
CA ASP A 472 -2.46 9.35 -26.49
C ASP A 472 -1.39 10.06 -25.66
N CYS A 473 -0.15 9.95 -26.11
CA CYS A 473 1.00 10.55 -25.45
C CYS A 473 1.88 11.21 -26.51
N SER A 474 2.09 12.51 -26.37
CA SER A 474 3.12 13.19 -27.14
C SER A 474 4.44 13.23 -26.38
N ALA A 475 5.55 13.10 -27.10
CA ALA A 475 6.89 13.17 -26.53
C ALA A 475 7.80 14.03 -27.40
N GLY A 476 8.39 15.07 -26.81
CA GLY A 476 9.44 15.91 -27.38
C GLY A 476 10.76 15.69 -26.67
N ALA A 477 11.88 15.81 -27.38
CA ALA A 477 13.21 15.68 -26.80
C ALA A 477 14.18 16.72 -27.38
N GLU A 478 14.95 17.36 -26.51
CA GLU A 478 16.08 18.24 -26.84
C GLU A 478 17.36 17.61 -26.24
N ARG A 479 18.43 17.54 -27.07
CA ARG A 479 19.71 16.89 -26.66
C ARG A 479 19.54 15.46 -26.16
N ALA A 480 18.56 14.74 -26.70
CA ALA A 480 18.30 13.35 -26.43
C ALA A 480 17.77 12.66 -27.69
N GLU A 481 18.21 11.43 -27.94
CA GLU A 481 17.74 10.58 -29.02
C GLU A 481 16.65 9.64 -28.49
N ASN A 482 15.47 9.63 -29.16
CA ASN A 482 14.41 8.69 -28.85
C ASN A 482 14.75 7.31 -29.42
N LEU A 483 14.90 6.32 -28.53
CA LEU A 483 15.26 4.94 -28.87
C LEU A 483 14.04 4.01 -29.03
N GLY A 484 12.80 4.53 -28.85
CA GLY A 484 11.57 3.75 -28.94
C GLY A 484 11.09 3.17 -27.61
N ILE A 485 10.06 2.31 -27.71
CA ILE A 485 9.35 1.77 -26.54
C ILE A 485 9.76 0.31 -26.28
N ASN A 486 10.04 -0.01 -25.04
CA ASN A 486 10.25 -1.37 -24.59
C ASN A 486 9.63 -1.57 -23.19
N GLY A 487 8.87 -2.66 -22.98
CA GLY A 487 8.25 -2.98 -21.68
C GLY A 487 7.33 -1.89 -21.13
N GLY A 488 6.75 -1.03 -21.99
CA GLY A 488 5.91 0.10 -21.60
C GLY A 488 6.67 1.35 -21.16
N TYR A 489 8.00 1.39 -21.38
CA TYR A 489 8.85 2.57 -21.17
C TYR A 489 9.34 3.12 -22.50
N LEU A 490 9.32 4.44 -22.63
CA LEU A 490 9.94 5.18 -23.73
C LEU A 490 11.39 5.50 -23.36
N PHE A 491 12.33 5.04 -24.18
CA PHE A 491 13.76 5.17 -23.92
C PHE A 491 14.37 6.35 -24.68
N PHE A 492 15.28 7.05 -24.00
CA PHE A 492 16.07 8.15 -24.56
C PHE A 492 17.55 7.96 -24.25
N ASP A 493 18.42 8.30 -25.19
CA ASP A 493 19.85 8.47 -24.95
C ASP A 493 20.11 9.97 -24.73
N CYS A 494 20.43 10.36 -23.49
CA CYS A 494 20.46 11.74 -23.03
C CYS A 494 21.89 12.25 -22.89
N GLU A 495 22.18 13.38 -23.54
CA GLU A 495 23.39 14.17 -23.31
C GLU A 495 23.24 15.08 -22.08
N ASP A 496 24.36 15.68 -21.62
CA ASP A 496 24.30 16.74 -20.60
C ASP A 496 23.44 17.92 -21.08
N GLY A 497 22.47 18.32 -20.22
CA GLY A 497 21.47 19.35 -20.49
C GLY A 497 20.30 18.87 -21.36
N ALA A 498 20.07 17.55 -21.44
CA ALA A 498 18.90 17.00 -22.14
C ALA A 498 17.59 17.40 -21.45
N LYS A 499 16.56 17.62 -22.27
CA LYS A 499 15.18 17.91 -21.85
C LYS A 499 14.22 17.00 -22.60
N ILE A 500 13.33 16.36 -21.87
CA ILE A 500 12.24 15.53 -22.40
C ILE A 500 10.93 16.13 -21.92
N GLU A 501 10.01 16.34 -22.84
CA GLU A 501 8.66 16.85 -22.59
C GLU A 501 7.66 15.78 -23.00
N LEU A 502 6.81 15.39 -22.06
CA LEU A 502 5.72 14.46 -22.27
C LEU A 502 4.40 15.17 -21.99
N ASP A 503 3.39 14.82 -22.74
CA ASP A 503 2.02 15.26 -22.50
C ASP A 503 1.08 14.06 -22.62
N PHE A 504 0.47 13.67 -21.49
CA PHE A 504 -0.47 12.56 -21.37
C PHE A 504 -1.89 13.09 -21.51
N ASP A 505 -2.68 12.50 -22.39
CA ASP A 505 -4.10 12.85 -22.50
C ASP A 505 -4.86 12.50 -21.21
N MET A 506 -5.20 13.54 -20.43
CA MET A 506 -5.98 13.45 -19.19
C MET A 506 -7.50 13.54 -19.40
N SER A 507 -7.98 13.31 -20.61
CA SER A 507 -9.43 13.29 -20.88
C SER A 507 -10.10 12.22 -20.02
N PRO A 508 -11.20 12.54 -19.32
CA PRO A 508 -11.94 11.56 -18.57
C PRO A 508 -12.47 10.43 -19.44
N VAL A 509 -12.43 9.21 -18.92
CA VAL A 509 -12.85 8.00 -19.65
C VAL A 509 -13.86 7.18 -18.83
N ILE A 510 -14.75 6.53 -19.56
CA ILE A 510 -15.69 5.53 -19.02
C ILE A 510 -15.00 4.16 -19.05
N ILE A 511 -15.01 3.48 -17.91
CA ILE A 511 -14.46 2.14 -17.73
C ILE A 511 -15.60 1.16 -17.46
N SER A 512 -15.63 0.06 -18.20
CA SER A 512 -16.51 -1.08 -17.93
C SER A 512 -15.70 -2.20 -17.29
N ALA A 513 -16.32 -2.91 -16.34
CA ALA A 513 -15.73 -4.13 -15.80
C ALA A 513 -15.82 -5.30 -16.80
N ASP A 514 -14.93 -6.28 -16.65
CA ASP A 514 -15.04 -7.56 -17.35
C ASP A 514 -16.35 -8.28 -16.97
N PRO A 515 -16.99 -9.03 -17.89
CA PRO A 515 -18.23 -9.76 -17.60
C PRO A 515 -18.14 -10.74 -16.42
N SER A 516 -16.94 -11.19 -16.06
CA SER A 516 -16.72 -12.03 -14.86
C SER A 516 -16.94 -11.28 -13.54
N VAL A 517 -16.90 -9.96 -13.53
CA VAL A 517 -17.20 -9.11 -12.36
C VAL A 517 -18.71 -8.86 -12.34
N HIS A 518 -19.46 -9.82 -11.83
CA HIS A 518 -20.93 -9.81 -11.87
C HIS A 518 -21.55 -8.63 -11.12
N GLU A 519 -20.91 -8.16 -10.05
CA GLU A 519 -21.37 -7.01 -9.24
C GLU A 519 -21.51 -5.73 -10.08
N ASP A 520 -20.66 -5.56 -11.10
CA ASP A 520 -20.60 -4.35 -11.91
C ASP A 520 -21.24 -4.50 -13.30
N SER A 521 -21.99 -5.59 -13.51
CA SER A 521 -22.72 -5.83 -14.75
C SER A 521 -23.68 -4.68 -15.08
N GLY A 522 -23.51 -4.08 -16.26
CA GLY A 522 -24.32 -2.93 -16.71
C GLY A 522 -23.98 -1.61 -16.04
N LYS A 523 -22.91 -1.54 -15.25
CA LYS A 523 -22.38 -0.33 -14.62
C LYS A 523 -21.08 0.12 -15.26
N VAL A 524 -20.70 1.36 -14.97
CA VAL A 524 -19.46 1.97 -15.42
C VAL A 524 -18.83 2.78 -14.29
N ALA A 525 -17.50 2.89 -14.33
CA ALA A 525 -16.76 3.83 -13.50
C ALA A 525 -16.18 4.95 -14.37
N VAL A 526 -15.92 6.11 -13.80
CA VAL A 526 -15.24 7.22 -14.46
C VAL A 526 -13.84 7.36 -13.91
N MET A 527 -12.86 7.47 -14.81
CA MET A 527 -11.47 7.75 -14.48
C MET A 527 -10.97 8.98 -15.24
N ARG A 528 -10.03 9.71 -14.65
CA ARG A 528 -9.22 10.74 -15.30
C ARG A 528 -7.76 10.54 -14.94
N GLY A 529 -6.94 10.23 -15.93
CA GLY A 529 -5.59 9.76 -15.65
C GLY A 529 -5.59 8.54 -14.71
N PRO A 530 -4.76 8.52 -13.65
CA PRO A 530 -4.73 7.42 -12.69
C PRO A 530 -5.88 7.43 -11.67
N VAL A 531 -6.67 8.51 -11.61
CA VAL A 531 -7.65 8.77 -10.56
C VAL A 531 -9.00 8.16 -10.89
N VAL A 532 -9.54 7.37 -9.97
CA VAL A 532 -10.92 6.86 -9.99
C VAL A 532 -11.85 7.89 -9.34
N TYR A 533 -13.04 8.06 -9.87
CA TYR A 533 -14.03 9.00 -9.37
C TYR A 533 -15.25 8.29 -8.78
N CYS A 534 -15.92 8.97 -7.83
CA CYS A 534 -17.17 8.50 -7.24
C CYS A 534 -18.18 9.64 -7.12
N ALA A 535 -19.47 9.29 -7.06
CA ALA A 535 -20.54 10.20 -6.72
C ALA A 535 -20.84 10.13 -5.23
N GLU A 536 -21.05 11.28 -4.57
CA GLU A 536 -21.58 11.36 -3.21
C GLU A 536 -22.98 11.99 -3.18
N GLY A 537 -23.81 11.53 -2.25
CA GLY A 537 -25.16 12.05 -2.05
C GLY A 537 -25.19 13.52 -1.60
N VAL A 538 -24.14 13.99 -0.91
CA VAL A 538 -24.00 15.38 -0.47
C VAL A 538 -24.01 16.37 -1.65
N ASP A 539 -23.48 15.98 -2.82
CA ASP A 539 -23.48 16.80 -4.02
C ASP A 539 -24.71 16.54 -4.92
N ASN A 540 -25.20 15.29 -4.92
CA ASN A 540 -26.08 14.79 -5.96
C ASN A 540 -27.47 14.37 -5.46
N GLY A 541 -27.71 14.35 -4.16
CA GLY A 541 -28.94 13.77 -3.58
C GLY A 541 -29.00 12.26 -3.75
N ASP A 542 -30.09 11.72 -4.31
CA ASP A 542 -30.24 10.30 -4.59
C ASP A 542 -29.32 9.87 -5.74
N ILE A 543 -28.17 9.31 -5.42
CA ILE A 543 -27.17 8.85 -6.39
C ILE A 543 -27.54 7.52 -7.05
N PHE A 544 -28.46 6.75 -6.46
CA PHE A 544 -28.87 5.45 -7.03
C PHE A 544 -29.82 5.61 -8.21
N SER A 545 -30.43 6.79 -8.38
CA SER A 545 -31.23 7.15 -9.55
C SER A 545 -30.41 7.71 -10.73
N LEU A 546 -29.12 7.96 -10.55
CA LEU A 546 -28.26 8.58 -11.54
C LEU A 546 -27.74 7.57 -12.57
N ALA A 547 -27.57 8.03 -13.82
CA ALA A 547 -26.86 7.34 -14.88
C ALA A 547 -25.96 8.33 -15.63
N VAL A 548 -24.71 7.93 -15.86
CA VAL A 548 -23.73 8.70 -16.64
C VAL A 548 -24.07 8.62 -18.12
N SER A 549 -23.86 9.72 -18.87
CA SER A 549 -24.01 9.72 -20.33
C SER A 549 -22.87 8.92 -20.99
N PRO A 550 -23.16 8.08 -22.01
CA PRO A 550 -22.13 7.43 -22.80
C PRO A 550 -21.15 8.40 -23.50
N GLU A 551 -21.65 9.59 -23.85
CA GLU A 551 -20.86 10.69 -24.36
C GLU A 551 -20.35 11.54 -23.20
N LEU A 552 -19.31 11.09 -22.54
CA LEU A 552 -18.80 11.70 -21.30
C LEU A 552 -18.29 13.13 -21.56
N ASN A 553 -19.20 14.13 -21.43
CA ASN A 553 -18.81 15.55 -21.35
C ASN A 553 -18.50 15.87 -19.90
N ALA A 554 -17.26 16.21 -19.60
CA ALA A 554 -16.79 16.44 -18.26
C ALA A 554 -16.11 17.82 -18.15
N GLU A 555 -16.45 18.57 -17.12
CA GLU A 555 -15.84 19.84 -16.78
C GLU A 555 -15.13 19.73 -15.44
N PRO A 556 -13.81 20.04 -15.36
CA PRO A 556 -13.09 20.01 -14.10
C PRO A 556 -13.57 21.13 -13.17
N VAL A 557 -13.69 20.82 -11.87
CA VAL A 557 -14.10 21.74 -10.81
C VAL A 557 -13.13 21.63 -9.64
N ASP A 558 -12.57 22.75 -9.21
CA ASP A 558 -11.73 22.78 -8.02
C ASP A 558 -12.59 22.82 -6.75
N LEU A 559 -12.46 21.81 -5.92
CA LEU A 559 -13.09 21.69 -4.59
C LEU A 559 -12.07 21.68 -3.45
N GLY A 560 -10.79 21.99 -3.75
CA GLY A 560 -9.73 22.01 -2.75
C GLY A 560 -9.20 20.63 -2.35
N PHE A 561 -9.42 19.59 -3.15
CA PHE A 561 -8.90 18.25 -2.88
C PHE A 561 -7.45 18.02 -3.34
N GLY A 562 -6.88 19.03 -4.04
CA GLY A 562 -5.57 18.92 -4.71
C GLY A 562 -5.61 18.21 -6.06
N ILE A 563 -6.75 17.60 -6.41
CA ILE A 563 -7.08 17.00 -7.70
C ILE A 563 -8.50 17.43 -8.05
N PRO A 564 -8.78 17.88 -9.31
CA PRO A 564 -10.09 18.40 -9.67
C PRO A 564 -11.21 17.36 -9.52
N ALA A 565 -12.37 17.79 -9.04
CA ALA A 565 -13.64 17.10 -9.22
C ALA A 565 -14.12 17.27 -10.68
N LEU A 566 -15.11 16.52 -11.09
CA LEU A 566 -15.69 16.56 -12.44
C LEU A 566 -17.19 16.79 -12.36
N ASP A 567 -17.72 17.75 -13.11
CA ASP A 567 -19.14 17.81 -13.41
C ASP A 567 -19.38 17.16 -14.77
N VAL A 568 -20.14 16.06 -14.78
CA VAL A 568 -20.39 15.27 -16.01
C VAL A 568 -21.86 15.29 -16.39
N ASP A 569 -22.14 15.14 -17.69
CA ASP A 569 -23.50 14.96 -18.17
C ASP A 569 -24.04 13.60 -17.79
N GLY A 570 -25.32 13.57 -17.42
CA GLY A 570 -26.01 12.36 -17.09
C GLY A 570 -27.53 12.54 -17.04
N THR A 571 -28.20 11.52 -16.55
CA THR A 571 -29.65 11.53 -16.36
C THR A 571 -30.03 11.06 -14.97
N ARG A 572 -31.17 11.54 -14.49
CA ARG A 572 -31.83 11.08 -13.26
C ARG A 572 -33.09 10.32 -13.60
N LYS A 573 -33.18 9.08 -13.14
CA LYS A 573 -34.41 8.27 -13.24
C LYS A 573 -35.48 8.81 -12.31
N LEU A 574 -36.66 9.10 -12.84
CA LEU A 574 -37.81 9.58 -12.06
C LEU A 574 -38.69 8.42 -11.61
N GLY A 575 -39.28 8.55 -10.42
CA GLY A 575 -40.25 7.57 -9.94
C GLY A 575 -41.51 7.56 -10.79
N ALA A 576 -42.07 6.39 -11.03
CA ALA A 576 -43.34 6.22 -11.77
C ALA A 576 -44.60 6.34 -10.91
N GLY A 577 -44.46 6.72 -9.62
CA GLY A 577 -45.56 6.76 -8.66
C GLY A 577 -46.00 5.40 -8.11
N ALA A 578 -45.47 4.31 -8.64
CA ALA A 578 -45.63 2.95 -8.16
C ALA A 578 -44.25 2.26 -8.02
N LEU A 579 -44.16 1.20 -7.21
CA LEU A 579 -42.90 0.46 -7.02
C LEU A 579 -42.40 -0.22 -8.32
N TYR A 580 -43.33 -0.62 -9.16
CA TYR A 580 -43.01 -1.27 -10.45
C TYR A 580 -43.85 -0.62 -11.56
N ALA A 581 -43.20 -0.35 -12.68
CA ALA A 581 -43.84 0.16 -13.89
C ALA A 581 -43.19 -0.46 -15.13
N PRO A 582 -43.88 -0.50 -16.28
CA PRO A 582 -43.29 -0.86 -17.56
C PRO A 582 -42.05 0.01 -17.85
N ALA A 583 -41.02 -0.56 -18.41
CA ALA A 583 -39.73 0.13 -18.61
C ALA A 583 -39.84 1.37 -19.53
N ASP A 584 -40.77 1.34 -20.49
CA ASP A 584 -41.06 2.43 -21.42
C ASP A 584 -41.84 3.60 -20.78
N GLU A 585 -42.44 3.40 -19.60
CA GLU A 585 -43.12 4.46 -18.82
C GLU A 585 -42.14 5.21 -17.89
N ILE A 586 -40.94 4.65 -17.68
CA ILE A 586 -39.93 5.27 -16.82
C ILE A 586 -39.36 6.51 -17.51
N LYS A 587 -39.48 7.64 -16.81
CA LYS A 587 -38.93 8.92 -17.28
C LYS A 587 -37.52 9.18 -16.73
N TYR A 588 -36.74 9.87 -17.51
CA TYR A 588 -35.42 10.36 -17.16
C TYR A 588 -35.35 11.85 -17.44
N GLU A 589 -34.70 12.59 -16.58
CA GLU A 589 -34.39 13.99 -16.81
C GLU A 589 -32.90 14.21 -16.93
N PRO A 590 -32.43 15.09 -17.85
CA PRO A 590 -31.03 15.47 -17.92
C PRO A 590 -30.59 16.08 -16.58
N THR A 591 -29.38 15.75 -16.16
CA THR A 591 -28.79 16.33 -14.94
C THR A 591 -27.27 16.43 -15.08
N ARG A 592 -26.67 17.31 -14.30
CA ARG A 592 -25.23 17.31 -14.10
C ARG A 592 -24.94 16.48 -12.86
N ILE A 593 -23.95 15.61 -12.96
CA ILE A 593 -23.49 14.72 -11.87
C ILE A 593 -22.13 15.21 -11.43
N ARG A 594 -21.97 15.54 -10.16
CA ARG A 594 -20.68 15.86 -9.58
C ARG A 594 -19.99 14.60 -9.12
N LEU A 595 -18.83 14.35 -9.69
CA LEU A 595 -17.94 13.26 -9.33
C LEU A 595 -16.71 13.83 -8.64
N ILE A 596 -16.31 13.23 -7.52
CA ILE A 596 -15.09 13.61 -6.80
C ILE A 596 -14.05 12.50 -6.91
N PRO A 597 -12.74 12.80 -6.76
CA PRO A 597 -11.73 11.75 -6.62
C PRO A 597 -12.11 10.78 -5.50
N TYR A 598 -12.04 9.47 -5.76
CA TYR A 598 -12.45 8.45 -4.81
C TYR A 598 -11.82 8.61 -3.43
N PHE A 599 -10.54 8.98 -3.35
CA PHE A 599 -9.88 9.18 -2.06
C PHE A 599 -10.50 10.30 -1.20
N ALA A 600 -11.26 11.22 -1.81
CA ALA A 600 -11.85 12.37 -1.12
C ALA A 600 -13.22 12.07 -0.50
N PHE A 601 -13.82 10.88 -0.74
CA PHE A 601 -15.14 10.56 -0.18
C PHE A 601 -15.13 10.56 1.36
N ALA A 602 -16.30 10.77 1.97
CA ALA A 602 -16.54 10.80 3.42
C ALA A 602 -15.71 11.87 4.19
N ASN A 603 -15.24 12.93 3.52
CA ASN A 603 -14.60 14.07 4.18
C ASN A 603 -15.57 15.25 4.44
N ARG A 604 -16.79 15.19 3.92
CA ARG A 604 -17.81 16.25 4.02
C ARG A 604 -19.06 15.82 4.77
N GLY A 605 -18.92 14.83 5.67
CA GLY A 605 -19.97 14.22 6.44
C GLY A 605 -20.44 12.87 5.90
N GLU A 606 -21.35 12.21 6.63
CA GLU A 606 -21.88 10.91 6.25
C GLU A 606 -22.82 11.05 5.05
N SER A 607 -22.58 10.27 3.99
CA SER A 607 -23.32 10.34 2.74
C SER A 607 -23.32 8.98 2.03
N ASP A 608 -24.34 8.76 1.18
CA ASP A 608 -24.27 7.70 0.18
C ASP A 608 -23.10 7.97 -0.75
N MET A 609 -22.44 6.90 -1.25
CA MET A 609 -21.31 6.99 -2.17
C MET A 609 -21.35 5.84 -3.18
N ARG A 610 -20.97 6.08 -4.45
CA ARG A 610 -20.78 5.04 -5.45
C ARG A 610 -19.65 5.35 -6.42
N VAL A 611 -18.82 4.34 -6.68
CA VAL A 611 -17.84 4.33 -7.79
C VAL A 611 -18.50 3.84 -9.08
N TRP A 612 -19.15 2.69 -9.04
CA TRP A 612 -19.81 2.06 -10.20
C TRP A 612 -21.24 2.56 -10.37
N MET A 613 -21.48 3.28 -11.45
CA MET A 613 -22.74 3.96 -11.73
C MET A 613 -23.47 3.34 -12.93
N ASN A 614 -24.79 3.57 -13.02
CA ASN A 614 -25.52 3.18 -14.23
C ASN A 614 -25.04 4.02 -15.42
N ILE A 615 -25.23 3.50 -16.64
CA ILE A 615 -24.98 4.20 -17.89
C ILE A 615 -26.27 4.33 -18.69
N LYS A 616 -26.54 5.50 -19.30
CA LYS A 616 -27.70 5.71 -20.18
C LYS A 616 -27.50 6.90 -21.12
#